data_7a68f00e17577d111d0b27cb6634e74a
#
_entry.id   7a68f00e17577d111d0b27cb6634e74a
#
_cell.length_a   1.000
_cell.length_b   1.000
_cell.length_c   1.000
_cell.angle_alpha   90.00
_cell.angle_beta   90.00
_cell.angle_gamma   90.00
#
_symmetry.space_group_name_H-M   'P 1'
#
loop_
_entity.id
_entity.type
_entity.pdbx_description
1 polymer ?
#
loop_
_entity_poly.entity_id
_entity_poly.type
_entity_poly.pdbx_seq_one_letter_code
_entity_poly.pdbx_strand_id
1 'polypeptide(L)'
;AKRGRYRLLELPNRADDKQMPLVRVQDMRTEKSKGDKGPPIFSQRLKEAIRDRLEQGEQTILFLNRRGFATSMQCPECGFVAECPNCSLSLTYHRREQFLRCHVCGYNVSAPKYCPQEKCGSPKIRFHGLGTEKVEDVLRKLFPNANITRMDSDALKRKDDYRRILGNFRRGKIDILVGTQ
;
A
#
# COMPACT_ATOMS: atom_id res chain seq x y z
N ALA A 1 7.04 -5.87 -30.36
CA ALA A 1 8.15 -5.29 -31.10
C ALA A 1 9.14 -6.36 -31.59
N LYS A 2 9.75 -7.20 -30.71
CA LYS A 2 10.75 -8.22 -31.10
C LYS A 2 10.32 -9.21 -32.21
N ARG A 3 9.03 -9.43 -32.42
CA ARG A 3 8.45 -10.30 -33.48
C ARG A 3 8.02 -9.49 -34.73
N GLY A 4 8.41 -8.23 -34.88
CA GLY A 4 8.11 -7.39 -36.04
C GLY A 4 6.68 -6.89 -36.19
N ARG A 5 5.74 -7.28 -35.26
CA ARG A 5 4.34 -6.87 -35.33
C ARG A 5 4.10 -5.41 -34.92
N TYR A 6 5.03 -4.82 -34.18
CA TYR A 6 4.97 -3.44 -33.67
C TYR A 6 6.33 -2.77 -33.81
N ARG A 7 6.34 -1.48 -34.08
CA ARG A 7 7.57 -0.67 -34.08
C ARG A 7 7.97 -0.39 -32.62
N LEU A 8 9.22 -0.66 -32.26
CA LEU A 8 9.80 -0.24 -30.98
C LEU A 8 10.23 1.23 -31.09
N LEU A 9 9.71 2.06 -30.22
CA LEU A 9 10.15 3.45 -30.03
C LEU A 9 10.82 3.55 -28.67
N GLU A 10 12.04 4.05 -28.64
CA GLU A 10 12.84 4.23 -27.41
C GLU A 10 13.02 5.70 -27.12
N LEU A 11 12.86 6.09 -25.84
CA LEU A 11 13.13 7.42 -25.33
C LEU A 11 14.30 7.31 -24.33
N PRO A 12 15.55 7.30 -24.80
CA PRO A 12 16.70 7.01 -23.96
C PRO A 12 17.03 8.15 -22.98
N ASN A 13 16.62 9.39 -23.31
CA ASN A 13 16.88 10.58 -22.50
C ASN A 13 15.60 11.13 -21.90
N ARG A 14 15.71 11.79 -20.75
CA ARG A 14 14.61 12.55 -20.17
C ARG A 14 14.37 13.84 -20.97
N ALA A 15 13.11 14.27 -21.04
CA ALA A 15 12.75 15.52 -21.73
C ALA A 15 13.35 16.78 -21.09
N ASP A 16 13.77 16.69 -19.82
CA ASP A 16 14.38 17.78 -19.04
C ASP A 16 15.90 17.67 -18.92
N ASP A 17 16.54 16.83 -19.75
CA ASP A 17 17.98 16.52 -19.79
C ASP A 17 18.61 16.13 -18.44
N LYS A 18 17.80 15.84 -17.42
CA LYS A 18 18.30 15.36 -16.13
C LYS A 18 18.74 13.90 -16.23
N GLN A 19 19.66 13.52 -15.36
CA GLN A 19 20.13 12.14 -15.27
C GLN A 19 18.96 11.19 -14.90
N MET A 20 18.98 10.00 -15.50
CA MET A 20 18.05 8.94 -15.13
C MET A 20 18.27 8.53 -13.68
N PRO A 21 17.20 8.24 -12.92
CA PRO A 21 17.31 7.79 -11.54
C PRO A 21 17.99 6.42 -11.47
N LEU A 22 18.77 6.20 -10.42
CA LEU A 22 19.30 4.89 -10.11
C LEU A 22 18.19 3.97 -9.63
N VAL A 23 17.85 2.95 -10.41
CA VAL A 23 16.86 1.94 -10.06
C VAL A 23 17.55 0.74 -9.42
N ARG A 24 17.05 0.32 -8.23
CA ARG A 24 17.55 -0.85 -7.51
C ARG A 24 16.40 -1.80 -7.23
N VAL A 25 16.53 -3.03 -7.68
CA VAL A 25 15.56 -4.11 -7.42
C VAL A 25 16.04 -4.92 -6.21
N GLN A 26 15.15 -5.15 -5.25
CA GLN A 26 15.42 -5.94 -4.05
C GLN A 26 14.57 -7.21 -4.04
N ASP A 27 15.22 -8.37 -3.89
CA ASP A 27 14.53 -9.65 -3.70
C ASP A 27 14.07 -9.80 -2.25
N MET A 28 12.77 -9.61 -2.02
CA MET A 28 12.17 -9.69 -0.69
C MET A 28 12.15 -11.10 -0.09
N ARG A 29 12.39 -12.15 -0.89
CA ARG A 29 12.47 -13.54 -0.40
C ARG A 29 13.73 -13.78 0.42
N THR A 30 14.79 -13.00 0.17
CA THR A 30 16.05 -13.09 0.90
C THR A 30 16.06 -12.27 2.21
N GLU A 31 15.06 -11.41 2.40
CA GLU A 31 14.95 -10.58 3.60
C GLU A 31 14.47 -11.40 4.80
N LYS A 32 15.21 -11.32 5.91
CA LYS A 32 14.85 -11.99 7.16
C LYS A 32 13.95 -11.09 7.99
N SER A 33 12.82 -11.62 8.45
CA SER A 33 11.98 -10.96 9.45
C SER A 33 12.64 -11.10 10.83
N LYS A 34 13.03 -10.00 11.45
CA LYS A 34 13.47 -10.00 12.86
C LYS A 34 12.22 -9.94 13.76
N GLY A 35 11.76 -11.12 14.20
CA GLY A 35 10.73 -11.20 15.26
C GLY A 35 9.26 -11.18 14.83
N ASP A 36 8.91 -10.84 13.60
CA ASP A 36 7.53 -10.89 13.11
C ASP A 36 7.19 -12.22 12.44
N LYS A 37 5.96 -12.72 12.69
CA LYS A 37 5.42 -13.95 12.11
C LYS A 37 5.02 -13.79 10.63
N GLY A 38 5.90 -13.27 9.78
CA GLY A 38 5.59 -13.08 8.37
C GLY A 38 6.72 -12.42 7.57
N PRO A 39 6.60 -12.34 6.24
CA PRO A 39 7.60 -11.68 5.42
C PRO A 39 7.68 -10.18 5.77
N PRO A 40 8.88 -9.58 5.76
CA PRO A 40 9.05 -8.16 6.05
C PRO A 40 8.35 -7.31 5.02
N ILE A 41 7.70 -6.23 5.45
CA ILE A 41 7.03 -5.27 4.56
C ILE A 41 8.05 -4.41 3.80
N PHE A 42 9.14 -4.07 4.47
CA PHE A 42 10.23 -3.28 3.90
C PHE A 42 11.54 -4.05 3.98
N SER A 43 12.34 -4.00 2.92
CA SER A 43 13.70 -4.50 2.96
C SER A 43 14.54 -3.67 3.95
N GLN A 44 15.58 -4.28 4.49
CA GLN A 44 16.50 -3.56 5.38
C GLN A 44 17.12 -2.35 4.67
N ARG A 45 17.50 -2.54 3.39
CA ARG A 45 18.06 -1.48 2.55
C ARG A 45 17.10 -0.30 2.35
N LEU A 46 15.80 -0.56 2.16
CA LEU A 46 14.82 0.51 2.03
C LEU A 46 14.66 1.30 3.33
N LYS A 47 14.65 0.61 4.48
CA LYS A 47 14.60 1.27 5.79
C LYS A 47 15.81 2.17 6.04
N GLU A 48 17.00 1.72 5.67
CA GLU A 48 18.22 2.51 5.74
C GLU A 48 18.16 3.72 4.81
N ALA A 49 17.79 3.53 3.55
CA ALA A 49 17.65 4.63 2.59
C ALA A 49 16.63 5.69 3.04
N ILE A 50 15.51 5.30 3.65
CA ILE A 50 14.54 6.26 4.21
C ILE A 50 15.17 7.03 5.38
N ARG A 51 15.88 6.34 6.28
CA ARG A 51 16.55 6.99 7.41
C ARG A 51 17.57 8.02 6.94
N ASP A 52 18.44 7.64 6.01
CA ASP A 52 19.46 8.53 5.44
C ASP A 52 18.84 9.80 4.83
N ARG A 53 17.69 9.65 4.13
CA ARG A 53 16.98 10.80 3.55
C ARG A 53 16.39 11.70 4.63
N LEU A 54 15.79 11.12 5.67
CA LEU A 54 15.26 11.89 6.81
C LEU A 54 16.36 12.65 7.56
N GLU A 55 17.52 12.04 7.78
CA GLU A 55 18.68 12.67 8.42
C GLU A 55 19.24 13.84 7.60
N GLN A 56 19.12 13.77 6.28
CA GLN A 56 19.53 14.85 5.35
C GLN A 56 18.44 15.91 5.15
N GLY A 57 17.28 15.79 5.80
CA GLY A 57 16.14 16.69 5.59
C GLY A 57 15.46 16.52 4.23
N GLU A 58 15.69 15.38 3.57
CA GLU A 58 15.09 15.07 2.28
C GLU A 58 13.78 14.28 2.45
N GLN A 59 12.99 14.24 1.39
CA GLN A 59 11.67 13.63 1.38
C GLN A 59 11.66 12.28 0.66
N THR A 60 10.74 11.42 1.06
CA THR A 60 10.54 10.09 0.45
C THR A 60 9.12 9.93 -0.07
N ILE A 61 8.96 9.39 -1.28
CA ILE A 61 7.69 8.95 -1.81
C ILE A 61 7.68 7.43 -1.87
N LEU A 62 6.70 6.81 -1.22
CA LEU A 62 6.44 5.38 -1.29
C LEU A 62 5.18 5.13 -2.13
N PHE A 63 5.38 4.46 -3.25
CA PHE A 63 4.30 4.11 -4.15
C PHE A 63 3.88 2.65 -3.96
N LEU A 64 2.60 2.44 -3.65
CA LEU A 64 2.00 1.13 -3.50
C LEU A 64 0.64 1.09 -4.20
N ASN A 65 0.52 0.33 -5.28
CA ASN A 65 -0.73 0.24 -6.04
C ASN A 65 -1.78 -0.70 -5.37
N ARG A 66 -1.94 -0.59 -4.03
CA ARG A 66 -2.94 -1.35 -3.26
C ARG A 66 -3.48 -0.52 -2.11
N ARG A 67 -4.80 -0.36 -2.07
CA ARG A 67 -5.54 0.43 -1.06
C ARG A 67 -5.87 -0.39 0.19
N GLY A 68 -6.39 0.28 1.23
CA GLY A 68 -6.83 -0.32 2.48
C GLY A 68 -5.73 -0.84 3.39
N PHE A 69 -6.11 -1.66 4.35
CA PHE A 69 -5.18 -2.32 5.28
C PHE A 69 -4.72 -3.70 4.77
N ALA A 70 -5.68 -4.53 4.33
CA ALA A 70 -5.44 -5.85 3.77
C ALA A 70 -6.30 -6.07 2.52
N THR A 71 -5.77 -6.82 1.56
CA THR A 71 -6.42 -7.03 0.25
C THR A 71 -7.44 -8.15 0.25
N SER A 72 -7.51 -8.95 1.31
CA SER A 72 -8.52 -9.99 1.49
C SER A 72 -8.75 -10.31 2.96
N MET A 73 -9.94 -10.80 3.27
CA MET A 73 -10.32 -11.41 4.55
C MET A 73 -10.62 -12.89 4.31
N GLN A 74 -10.02 -13.75 5.10
CA GLN A 74 -10.14 -15.20 4.95
C GLN A 74 -10.36 -15.90 6.31
N CYS A 75 -11.18 -16.95 6.32
CA CYS A 75 -11.27 -17.86 7.43
C CYS A 75 -10.34 -19.07 7.18
N PRO A 76 -9.33 -19.32 8.04
CA PRO A 76 -8.41 -20.44 7.83
C PRO A 76 -9.05 -21.82 8.14
N GLU A 77 -10.18 -21.86 8.84
CA GLU A 77 -10.82 -23.12 9.24
C GLU A 77 -11.71 -23.71 8.15
N CYS A 78 -12.41 -22.88 7.39
CA CYS A 78 -13.30 -23.34 6.31
C CYS A 78 -12.89 -22.85 4.93
N GLY A 79 -11.82 -22.04 4.82
CA GLY A 79 -11.35 -21.48 3.54
C GLY A 79 -12.20 -20.33 3.00
N PHE A 80 -13.24 -19.88 3.74
CA PHE A 80 -14.07 -18.75 3.28
C PHE A 80 -13.22 -17.52 2.98
N VAL A 81 -13.45 -16.90 1.83
CA VAL A 81 -12.90 -15.62 1.44
C VAL A 81 -14.03 -14.62 1.23
N ALA A 82 -13.91 -13.43 1.81
CA ALA A 82 -14.91 -12.39 1.61
C ALA A 82 -14.80 -11.81 0.20
N GLU A 83 -15.78 -12.07 -0.63
CA GLU A 83 -15.86 -11.62 -2.02
C GLU A 83 -17.00 -10.64 -2.24
N CYS A 84 -16.85 -9.79 -3.23
CA CYS A 84 -17.88 -8.87 -3.66
C CYS A 84 -18.99 -9.62 -4.40
N PRO A 85 -20.28 -9.49 -3.99
CA PRO A 85 -21.37 -10.18 -4.66
C PRO A 85 -21.59 -9.72 -6.11
N ASN A 86 -21.13 -8.52 -6.46
CA ASN A 86 -21.32 -7.95 -7.79
C ASN A 86 -20.16 -8.23 -8.75
N CYS A 87 -18.93 -8.40 -8.23
CA CYS A 87 -17.69 -8.46 -9.02
C CYS A 87 -16.93 -9.76 -8.86
N SER A 88 -17.30 -10.61 -7.90
CA SER A 88 -16.57 -11.84 -7.53
C SER A 88 -15.07 -11.61 -7.25
N LEU A 89 -14.74 -10.41 -6.77
CA LEU A 89 -13.38 -10.03 -6.35
C LEU A 89 -13.30 -9.99 -4.85
N SER A 90 -12.15 -10.37 -4.29
CA SER A 90 -11.90 -10.25 -2.85
C SER A 90 -12.11 -8.84 -2.37
N LEU A 91 -12.84 -8.68 -1.26
CA LEU A 91 -13.07 -7.40 -0.63
C LEU A 91 -11.83 -6.93 0.13
N THR A 92 -11.49 -5.66 -0.04
CA THR A 92 -10.41 -5.00 0.68
C THR A 92 -10.86 -4.59 2.08
N TYR A 93 -10.08 -4.95 3.09
CA TYR A 93 -10.36 -4.59 4.48
C TYR A 93 -9.78 -3.22 4.82
N HIS A 94 -10.61 -2.37 5.41
CA HIS A 94 -10.28 -1.05 5.95
C HIS A 94 -10.33 -1.10 7.48
N ARG A 95 -9.17 -1.10 8.11
CA ARG A 95 -9.04 -1.34 9.54
C ARG A 95 -9.60 -0.19 10.39
N ARG A 96 -9.39 1.05 9.97
CA ARG A 96 -9.85 2.24 10.72
C ARG A 96 -11.37 2.31 10.81
N GLU A 97 -12.05 1.98 9.73
CA GLU A 97 -13.51 2.02 9.64
C GLU A 97 -14.17 0.65 9.89
N GLN A 98 -13.39 -0.41 10.04
CA GLN A 98 -13.88 -1.79 10.31
C GLN A 98 -14.85 -2.31 9.25
N PHE A 99 -14.60 -2.01 7.97
CA PHE A 99 -15.42 -2.53 6.87
C PHE A 99 -14.60 -3.18 5.75
N LEU A 100 -15.31 -3.93 4.91
CA LEU A 100 -14.83 -4.55 3.69
C LEU A 100 -15.39 -3.80 2.49
N ARG A 101 -14.55 -3.43 1.51
CA ARG A 101 -14.95 -2.67 0.33
C ARG A 101 -14.48 -3.30 -0.96
N CYS A 102 -15.33 -3.26 -1.98
CA CYS A 102 -14.94 -3.48 -3.37
C CYS A 102 -14.55 -2.15 -4.02
N HIS A 103 -13.32 -2.01 -4.46
CA HIS A 103 -12.85 -0.78 -5.13
C HIS A 103 -13.25 -0.68 -6.61
N VAL A 104 -13.97 -1.67 -7.14
CA VAL A 104 -14.49 -1.66 -8.52
C VAL A 104 -15.91 -1.10 -8.55
N CYS A 105 -16.84 -1.68 -7.78
CA CYS A 105 -18.25 -1.28 -7.80
C CYS A 105 -18.68 -0.42 -6.61
N GLY A 106 -17.79 -0.22 -5.62
CA GLY A 106 -18.10 0.56 -4.41
C GLY A 106 -18.91 -0.21 -3.34
N TYR A 107 -19.25 -1.49 -3.57
CA TYR A 107 -19.92 -2.31 -2.55
C TYR A 107 -19.11 -2.29 -1.25
N ASN A 108 -19.79 -2.10 -0.13
CA ASN A 108 -19.17 -2.15 1.19
C ASN A 108 -20.06 -2.85 2.20
N VAL A 109 -19.45 -3.47 3.21
CA VAL A 109 -20.12 -4.19 4.29
C VAL A 109 -19.23 -4.16 5.53
N SER A 110 -19.83 -4.14 6.72
CA SER A 110 -19.09 -4.22 7.97
C SER A 110 -18.27 -5.50 8.04
N ALA A 111 -17.03 -5.40 8.49
CA ALA A 111 -16.17 -6.57 8.64
C ALA A 111 -16.72 -7.47 9.75
N PRO A 112 -17.03 -8.74 9.47
CA PRO A 112 -17.59 -9.64 10.46
C PRO A 112 -16.53 -10.00 11.52
N LYS A 113 -16.96 -10.16 12.77
CA LYS A 113 -16.09 -10.61 13.87
C LYS A 113 -15.88 -12.13 13.86
N TYR A 114 -16.80 -12.85 13.24
CA TYR A 114 -16.80 -14.30 13.12
C TYR A 114 -16.97 -14.69 11.66
N CYS A 115 -16.56 -15.90 11.32
CA CYS A 115 -16.78 -16.42 9.98
C CYS A 115 -18.28 -16.43 9.65
N PRO A 116 -18.71 -15.82 8.54
CA PRO A 116 -20.13 -15.72 8.20
C PRO A 116 -20.73 -17.02 7.67
N GLN A 117 -19.91 -18.06 7.47
CA GLN A 117 -20.41 -19.39 7.07
C GLN A 117 -21.14 -20.05 8.24
N GLU A 118 -22.43 -20.40 8.04
CA GLU A 118 -23.31 -20.94 9.08
C GLU A 118 -22.74 -22.16 9.81
N LYS A 119 -22.06 -23.05 9.07
CA LYS A 119 -21.45 -24.27 9.63
C LYS A 119 -20.09 -24.03 10.28
N CYS A 120 -19.53 -22.81 10.22
CA CYS A 120 -18.19 -22.51 10.71
C CYS A 120 -18.20 -21.59 11.94
N GLY A 121 -18.73 -20.39 11.82
CA GLY A 121 -18.82 -19.42 12.92
C GLY A 121 -17.49 -19.09 13.64
N SER A 122 -16.34 -19.48 13.06
CA SER A 122 -15.04 -19.37 13.70
C SER A 122 -14.65 -17.91 13.96
N PRO A 123 -14.08 -17.58 15.16
CA PRO A 123 -13.51 -16.25 15.43
C PRO A 123 -12.13 -16.04 14.77
N LYS A 124 -11.54 -17.08 14.16
CA LYS A 124 -10.18 -17.04 13.61
C LYS A 124 -10.14 -16.43 12.21
N ILE A 125 -10.59 -15.20 12.06
CA ILE A 125 -10.49 -14.48 10.80
C ILE A 125 -9.09 -13.93 10.60
N ARG A 126 -8.53 -14.07 9.38
CA ARG A 126 -7.24 -13.53 8.99
C ARG A 126 -7.39 -12.50 7.88
N PHE A 127 -6.60 -11.45 7.99
CA PHE A 127 -6.51 -10.40 6.98
C PHE A 127 -5.17 -10.49 6.27
N HIS A 128 -5.19 -10.76 4.97
CA HIS A 128 -4.02 -10.96 4.15
C HIS A 128 -3.76 -9.81 3.20
N GLY A 129 -2.49 -9.66 2.83
CA GLY A 129 -2.03 -8.63 1.89
C GLY A 129 -1.50 -7.37 2.56
N LEU A 130 -1.11 -6.44 1.71
CA LEU A 130 -0.49 -5.19 2.10
C LEU A 130 -1.18 -4.04 1.36
N GLY A 131 -1.82 -3.16 2.10
CA GLY A 131 -2.38 -1.92 1.59
C GLY A 131 -1.70 -0.69 2.19
N THR A 132 -2.00 0.49 1.65
CA THR A 132 -1.40 1.77 2.05
C THR A 132 -1.63 2.10 3.53
N GLU A 133 -2.75 1.72 4.10
CA GLU A 133 -3.05 1.92 5.52
C GLU A 133 -2.09 1.12 6.42
N LYS A 134 -1.81 -0.14 6.07
CA LYS A 134 -0.85 -0.98 6.81
C LYS A 134 0.58 -0.47 6.65
N VAL A 135 0.94 0.01 5.45
CA VAL A 135 2.25 0.64 5.19
C VAL A 135 2.42 1.88 6.07
N GLU A 136 1.44 2.77 6.13
CA GLU A 136 1.45 3.95 6.98
C GLU A 136 1.64 3.58 8.46
N ASP A 137 0.88 2.59 8.97
CA ASP A 137 0.98 2.13 10.37
C ASP A 137 2.39 1.60 10.71
N VAL A 138 3.02 0.87 9.78
CA VAL A 138 4.39 0.36 9.98
C VAL A 138 5.42 1.48 9.91
N LEU A 139 5.29 2.41 8.99
CA LEU A 139 6.18 3.57 8.89
C LEU A 139 6.15 4.43 10.15
N ARG A 140 4.96 4.69 10.72
CA ARG A 140 4.83 5.44 11.99
C ARG A 140 5.54 4.78 13.16
N LYS A 141 5.61 3.44 13.17
CA LYS A 141 6.37 2.69 14.18
C LYS A 141 7.88 2.74 13.93
N LEU A 142 8.31 2.70 12.66
CA LEU A 142 9.74 2.72 12.29
C LEU A 142 10.35 4.13 12.38
N PHE A 143 9.56 5.16 12.08
CA PHE A 143 9.99 6.55 12.00
C PHE A 143 9.00 7.46 12.78
N PRO A 144 8.96 7.37 14.13
CA PRO A 144 7.96 8.05 14.95
C PRO A 144 8.03 9.58 14.86
N ASN A 145 9.18 10.13 14.55
CA ASN A 145 9.41 11.58 14.44
C ASN A 145 9.15 12.14 13.02
N ALA A 146 8.89 11.28 12.04
CA ALA A 146 8.65 11.70 10.67
C ALA A 146 7.18 12.09 10.44
N ASN A 147 6.96 13.17 9.67
CA ASN A 147 5.64 13.58 9.20
C ASN A 147 5.19 12.71 8.02
N ILE A 148 4.42 11.67 8.32
CA ILE A 148 3.96 10.69 7.34
C ILE A 148 2.54 11.01 6.91
N THR A 149 2.31 11.14 5.61
CA THR A 149 0.99 11.40 5.05
C THR A 149 0.64 10.37 3.99
N ARG A 150 -0.58 9.83 4.06
CA ARG A 150 -1.13 8.93 3.06
C ARG A 150 -1.97 9.72 2.06
N MET A 151 -1.77 9.43 0.77
CA MET A 151 -2.48 10.03 -0.35
C MET A 151 -3.06 8.92 -1.24
N ASP A 152 -4.27 8.49 -0.92
CA ASP A 152 -5.08 7.59 -1.73
C ASP A 152 -6.55 8.03 -1.68
N SER A 153 -7.40 7.48 -2.53
CA SER A 153 -8.82 7.87 -2.61
C SER A 153 -9.63 7.58 -1.35
N ASP A 154 -9.14 6.72 -0.46
CA ASP A 154 -9.82 6.40 0.79
C ASP A 154 -9.46 7.41 1.89
N ALA A 155 -8.24 7.94 1.85
CA ALA A 155 -7.78 8.98 2.75
C ALA A 155 -8.31 10.37 2.36
N LEU A 156 -8.60 10.58 1.07
CA LEU A 156 -8.94 11.88 0.51
C LEU A 156 -10.41 11.93 0.12
N LYS A 157 -11.18 12.77 0.79
CA LYS A 157 -12.64 12.93 0.56
C LYS A 157 -12.97 14.07 -0.40
N ARG A 158 -12.06 15.05 -0.59
CA ARG A 158 -12.27 16.27 -1.38
C ARG A 158 -11.14 16.47 -2.39
N LYS A 159 -11.46 17.07 -3.56
CA LYS A 159 -10.45 17.42 -4.58
C LYS A 159 -9.36 18.35 -4.04
N ASP A 160 -9.70 19.24 -3.12
CA ASP A 160 -8.75 20.18 -2.51
C ASP A 160 -7.75 19.50 -1.57
N ASP A 161 -8.06 18.32 -1.04
CA ASP A 161 -7.12 17.57 -0.20
C ASP A 161 -5.85 17.19 -0.98
N TYR A 162 -5.97 16.80 -2.26
CA TYR A 162 -4.82 16.52 -3.12
C TYR A 162 -3.90 17.74 -3.26
N ARG A 163 -4.48 18.90 -3.59
CA ARG A 163 -3.71 20.15 -3.75
C ARG A 163 -3.03 20.55 -2.46
N ARG A 164 -3.72 20.43 -1.33
CA ARG A 164 -3.20 20.74 0.00
C ARG A 164 -2.04 19.82 0.37
N ILE A 165 -2.16 18.51 0.18
CA ILE A 165 -1.11 17.52 0.51
C ILE A 165 0.10 17.74 -0.39
N LEU A 166 -0.07 17.85 -1.70
CA LEU A 166 1.04 18.11 -2.62
C LEU A 166 1.71 19.47 -2.34
N GLY A 167 0.92 20.49 -1.98
CA GLY A 167 1.46 21.78 -1.56
C GLY A 167 2.27 21.69 -0.26
N ASN A 168 1.83 20.88 0.71
CA ASN A 168 2.56 20.64 1.94
C ASN A 168 3.84 19.83 1.68
N PHE A 169 3.77 18.82 0.81
CA PHE A 169 4.93 18.05 0.40
C PHE A 169 5.99 18.96 -0.27
N ARG A 170 5.60 19.78 -1.24
CA ARG A 170 6.52 20.73 -1.91
C ARG A 170 7.18 21.72 -0.93
N ARG A 171 6.52 22.06 0.17
CA ARG A 171 7.05 22.96 1.22
C ARG A 171 7.85 22.25 2.30
N GLY A 172 8.16 20.97 2.15
CA GLY A 172 8.92 20.20 3.13
C GLY A 172 8.18 19.89 4.43
N LYS A 173 6.84 20.03 4.47
CA LYS A 173 6.04 19.75 5.68
C LYS A 173 5.66 18.28 5.85
N ILE A 174 5.95 17.46 4.85
CA ILE A 174 5.70 16.02 4.83
C ILE A 174 7.01 15.34 4.47
N ASP A 175 7.50 14.48 5.34
CA ASP A 175 8.77 13.77 5.16
C ASP A 175 8.58 12.51 4.31
N ILE A 176 7.50 11.77 4.56
CA ILE A 176 7.18 10.55 3.82
C ILE A 176 5.76 10.62 3.28
N LEU A 177 5.63 10.56 1.96
CA LEU A 177 4.35 10.47 1.27
C LEU A 177 4.09 9.04 0.81
N VAL A 178 3.00 8.43 1.28
CA VAL A 178 2.57 7.09 0.87
C VAL A 178 1.37 7.23 -0.05
N GLY A 179 1.43 6.68 -1.25
CA GLY A 179 0.33 6.86 -2.19
C GLY A 179 0.10 5.68 -3.14
N THR A 180 -1.06 5.76 -3.81
CA THR A 180 -1.44 4.92 -4.96
C THR A 180 -1.55 5.78 -6.20
N GLN A 181 -1.81 5.15 -7.35
CA GLN A 181 -2.23 5.85 -8.56
C GLN A 181 -3.55 6.58 -8.36
#